data_314e839d52faf51093ad450512a470d5
#
_entry.id   314e839d52faf51093ad450512a470d5
#
_cell.length_a   1.000
_cell.length_b   1.000
_cell.length_c   1.000
_cell.angle_alpha   90.00
_cell.angle_beta   90.00
_cell.angle_gamma   90.00
#
_symmetry.space_group_name_H-M   'P 1'
#
loop_
_entity.id
_entity.type
_entity.pdbx_description
1 polymer ?
#
loop_
_entity_poly.entity_id
_entity_poly.type
_entity_poly.pdbx_seq_one_letter_code
_entity_poly.pdbx_strand_id
1 'polypeptide(L)'
;MTRLILPTVFLLLLAACSTTSTVHQQHAPAATGQVYAYSFENQGGDDAEGIARLDGVIQDRLRQAGLLGGAGADRKIEVTLRHYYLRSNAGRFWAGIMAGRDKIISDVRILDAGGRQRGSFQVETTNSTAWGTSDGLMQKHADEIVARMR
;
A
#
# COMPACT_ATOMS: atom_id res chain seq x y z
N MET A 1 -34.99 -32.88 32.37
CA MET A 1 -34.62 -32.90 30.92
C MET A 1 -33.96 -31.57 30.58
N THR A 2 -32.66 -31.48 30.75
CA THR A 2 -31.91 -30.22 30.59
C THR A 2 -31.30 -30.21 29.18
N ARG A 3 -31.82 -29.36 28.30
CA ARG A 3 -31.28 -29.19 26.93
C ARG A 3 -30.03 -28.35 27.00
N LEU A 4 -28.89 -28.98 26.73
CA LEU A 4 -27.60 -28.34 26.55
C LEU A 4 -27.61 -27.66 25.17
N ILE A 5 -27.71 -26.32 25.15
CA ILE A 5 -27.54 -25.52 23.94
C ILE A 5 -26.04 -25.29 23.78
N LEU A 6 -25.46 -25.97 22.83
CA LEU A 6 -24.04 -25.78 22.42
C LEU A 6 -23.96 -24.50 21.57
N PRO A 7 -23.24 -23.45 22.00
CA PRO A 7 -23.01 -22.29 21.13
C PRO A 7 -21.98 -22.68 20.09
N THR A 8 -22.41 -22.85 18.86
CA THR A 8 -21.54 -22.97 17.70
C THR A 8 -20.86 -21.63 17.48
N VAL A 9 -19.65 -21.46 18.01
CA VAL A 9 -18.78 -20.32 17.70
C VAL A 9 -18.31 -20.52 16.25
N PHE A 10 -18.98 -19.85 15.33
CA PHE A 10 -18.57 -19.74 13.95
C PHE A 10 -17.40 -18.78 13.88
N LEU A 11 -16.18 -19.32 13.97
CA LEU A 11 -14.95 -18.57 13.80
C LEU A 11 -14.84 -18.20 12.31
N LEU A 12 -15.33 -17.02 11.95
CA LEU A 12 -15.08 -16.39 10.65
C LEU A 12 -13.59 -16.12 10.55
N LEU A 13 -12.86 -17.03 9.95
CA LEU A 13 -11.50 -16.80 9.44
C LEU A 13 -11.60 -15.78 8.31
N LEU A 14 -11.56 -14.50 8.67
CA LEU A 14 -11.35 -13.40 7.73
C LEU A 14 -9.94 -13.57 7.16
N ALA A 15 -9.86 -14.20 5.99
CA ALA A 15 -8.67 -14.26 5.17
C ALA A 15 -8.34 -12.85 4.69
N ALA A 16 -7.70 -12.07 5.53
CA ALA A 16 -7.41 -10.68 5.30
C ALA A 16 -6.08 -10.54 4.54
N CYS A 17 -6.11 -9.75 3.45
CA CYS A 17 -4.88 -9.08 3.03
C CYS A 17 -4.37 -8.30 4.23
N SER A 18 -3.14 -8.51 4.65
CA SER A 18 -2.54 -7.71 5.72
C SER A 18 -1.78 -6.54 5.11
N THR A 19 -2.03 -5.35 5.65
CA THR A 19 -1.23 -4.17 5.34
C THR A 19 -0.67 -3.66 6.65
N THR A 20 0.63 -3.48 6.70
CA THR A 20 1.34 -2.93 7.85
C THR A 20 2.16 -1.73 7.41
N SER A 21 2.28 -0.75 8.29
CA SER A 21 3.18 0.37 8.06
C SER A 21 4.10 0.55 9.27
N THR A 22 5.37 0.78 8.98
CA THR A 22 6.38 1.08 9.99
C THR A 22 6.80 2.54 9.85
N VAL A 23 6.57 3.34 10.88
CA VAL A 23 6.97 4.74 10.90
C VAL A 23 8.41 4.83 11.36
N HIS A 24 9.29 5.38 10.51
CA HIS A 24 10.70 5.62 10.82
C HIS A 24 10.92 7.03 11.37
N GLN A 25 10.18 8.00 10.85
CA GLN A 25 10.18 9.38 11.33
C GLN A 25 8.77 9.92 11.31
N GLN A 26 8.28 10.34 12.47
CA GLN A 26 6.97 10.98 12.61
C GLN A 26 6.94 12.30 11.83
N HIS A 27 5.80 12.60 11.22
CA HIS A 27 5.53 13.88 10.60
C HIS A 27 4.17 14.40 11.07
N ALA A 28 3.98 15.71 10.99
CA ALA A 28 2.66 16.26 11.21
C ALA A 28 1.74 15.86 10.05
N PRO A 29 0.50 15.45 10.32
CA PRO A 29 -0.49 15.21 9.27
C PRO A 29 -0.59 16.39 8.32
N ALA A 30 -1.03 16.13 7.09
CA ALA A 30 -1.25 17.19 6.12
C ALA A 30 -2.23 18.22 6.67
N ALA A 31 -1.85 19.49 6.68
CA ALA A 31 -2.79 20.56 7.01
C ALA A 31 -3.89 20.65 5.94
N THR A 32 -5.07 21.16 6.32
CA THR A 32 -6.16 21.35 5.37
C THR A 32 -5.70 22.18 4.16
N GLY A 33 -5.91 21.63 2.97
CA GLY A 33 -5.48 22.27 1.70
C GLY A 33 -3.99 22.12 1.37
N GLN A 34 -3.22 21.39 2.18
CA GLN A 34 -1.81 21.11 1.87
C GLN A 34 -1.71 20.08 0.75
N VAL A 35 -0.96 20.44 -0.29
CA VAL A 35 -0.69 19.57 -1.43
C VAL A 35 0.82 19.27 -1.54
N TYR A 36 1.12 18.18 -2.20
CA TYR A 36 2.48 17.68 -2.36
C TYR A 36 2.80 17.49 -3.84
N ALA A 37 4.03 17.82 -4.24
CA ALA A 37 4.61 17.23 -5.43
C ALA A 37 4.86 15.73 -5.21
N TYR A 38 4.90 14.95 -6.27
CA TYR A 38 5.04 13.51 -6.19
C TYR A 38 6.18 13.01 -7.06
N SER A 39 6.90 12.01 -6.59
CA SER A 39 7.79 11.21 -7.42
C SER A 39 7.78 9.74 -7.01
N PHE A 40 7.99 8.88 -7.98
CA PHE A 40 8.06 7.43 -7.81
C PHE A 40 9.37 6.90 -8.38
N GLU A 41 10.02 6.02 -7.64
CA GLU A 41 11.25 5.34 -8.03
C GLU A 41 11.07 3.83 -7.87
N ASN A 42 11.37 3.08 -8.92
CA ASN A 42 11.36 1.62 -8.85
C ASN A 42 12.76 1.08 -8.55
N GLN A 43 12.89 0.38 -7.43
CA GLN A 43 14.06 -0.40 -7.04
C GLN A 43 13.69 -1.85 -6.67
N GLY A 44 12.44 -2.25 -6.93
CA GLY A 44 11.85 -3.46 -6.33
C GLY A 44 11.35 -4.54 -7.26
N GLY A 45 11.48 -4.40 -8.58
CA GLY A 45 11.00 -5.42 -9.51
C GLY A 45 11.18 -5.08 -10.98
N ASP A 46 10.94 -6.07 -11.84
CA ASP A 46 11.14 -5.99 -13.30
C ASP A 46 9.82 -5.97 -14.09
N ASP A 47 8.67 -6.12 -13.43
CA ASP A 47 7.35 -6.04 -14.06
C ASP A 47 6.98 -4.58 -14.35
N ALA A 48 7.49 -4.04 -15.46
CA ALA A 48 7.31 -2.64 -15.83
C ALA A 48 5.83 -2.23 -15.93
N GLU A 49 4.95 -3.10 -16.47
CA GLU A 49 3.52 -2.81 -16.63
C GLU A 49 2.81 -2.79 -15.27
N GLY A 50 3.03 -3.80 -14.44
CA GLY A 50 2.46 -3.87 -13.10
C GLY A 50 2.92 -2.74 -12.20
N ILE A 51 4.19 -2.34 -12.29
CA ILE A 51 4.77 -1.25 -11.52
C ILE A 51 4.21 0.11 -11.98
N ALA A 52 4.08 0.34 -13.30
CA ALA A 52 3.43 1.55 -13.80
C ALA A 52 1.96 1.66 -13.36
N ARG A 53 1.24 0.51 -13.30
CA ARG A 53 -0.12 0.46 -12.77
C ARG A 53 -0.16 0.81 -11.28
N LEU A 54 0.76 0.26 -10.48
CA LEU A 54 0.87 0.60 -9.05
C LEU A 54 1.10 2.10 -8.85
N ASP A 55 2.05 2.69 -9.59
CA ASP A 55 2.31 4.13 -9.55
C ASP A 55 1.05 4.94 -9.87
N GLY A 56 0.32 4.57 -10.93
CA GLY A 56 -0.96 5.20 -11.29
C GLY A 56 -1.99 5.12 -10.17
N VAL A 57 -2.13 3.95 -9.53
CA VAL A 57 -3.07 3.76 -8.39
C VAL A 57 -2.69 4.65 -7.21
N ILE A 58 -1.41 4.76 -6.87
CA ILE A 58 -0.95 5.64 -5.78
C ILE A 58 -1.27 7.10 -6.11
N GLN A 59 -0.95 7.56 -7.32
CA GLN A 59 -1.25 8.93 -7.75
C GLN A 59 -2.75 9.22 -7.70
N ASP A 60 -3.59 8.32 -8.16
CA ASP A 60 -5.04 8.47 -8.15
C ASP A 60 -5.59 8.57 -6.72
N ARG A 61 -5.09 7.76 -5.80
CA ARG A 61 -5.48 7.83 -4.38
C ARG A 61 -5.05 9.13 -3.72
N LEU A 62 -3.83 9.60 -3.98
CA LEU A 62 -3.35 10.89 -3.50
C LEU A 62 -4.18 12.05 -4.08
N ARG A 63 -4.56 11.98 -5.36
CA ARG A 63 -5.42 12.98 -6.02
C ARG A 63 -6.83 12.99 -5.43
N GLN A 64 -7.45 11.84 -5.25
CA GLN A 64 -8.77 11.69 -4.62
C GLN A 64 -8.77 12.20 -3.16
N ALA A 65 -7.65 12.07 -2.48
CA ALA A 65 -7.46 12.58 -1.13
C ALA A 65 -7.20 14.10 -1.05
N GLY A 66 -7.05 14.77 -2.20
CA GLY A 66 -6.71 16.20 -2.26
C GLY A 66 -5.27 16.50 -1.84
N LEU A 67 -4.39 15.49 -1.86
CA LEU A 67 -3.00 15.61 -1.43
C LEU A 67 -2.04 15.89 -2.57
N LEU A 68 -2.45 15.66 -3.83
CA LEU A 68 -1.58 15.83 -4.98
C LEU A 68 -1.70 17.24 -5.57
N GLY A 69 -0.56 17.95 -5.65
CA GLY A 69 -0.41 19.25 -6.25
C GLY A 69 0.54 19.24 -7.45
N GLY A 70 0.64 20.36 -8.13
CA GLY A 70 1.58 20.56 -9.24
C GLY A 70 3.01 20.89 -8.77
N ALA A 71 3.88 21.27 -9.73
CA ALA A 71 5.29 21.58 -9.51
C ALA A 71 5.58 22.72 -8.52
N GLY A 72 4.56 23.51 -8.14
CA GLY A 72 4.67 24.59 -7.15
C GLY A 72 4.33 24.19 -5.71
N ALA A 73 4.18 22.90 -5.42
CA ALA A 73 3.88 22.45 -4.07
C ALA A 73 5.10 22.65 -3.15
N ASP A 74 4.87 23.17 -1.94
CA ASP A 74 5.91 23.43 -0.93
C ASP A 74 6.48 22.16 -0.29
N ARG A 75 5.90 21.02 -0.57
CA ARG A 75 6.32 19.71 -0.05
C ARG A 75 6.32 18.66 -1.15
N LYS A 76 7.08 17.59 -0.93
CA LYS A 76 7.19 16.46 -1.87
C LYS A 76 6.98 15.14 -1.14
N ILE A 77 6.23 14.25 -1.77
CA ILE A 77 6.17 12.83 -1.42
C ILE A 77 7.08 12.07 -2.40
N GLU A 78 8.04 11.36 -1.87
CA GLU A 78 8.87 10.43 -2.62
C GLU A 78 8.52 9.00 -2.23
N VAL A 79 8.08 8.20 -3.18
CA VAL A 79 7.78 6.79 -3.01
C VAL A 79 8.86 5.98 -3.71
N THR A 80 9.57 5.14 -2.97
CA THR A 80 10.56 4.21 -3.50
C THR A 80 10.03 2.79 -3.36
N LEU A 81 9.71 2.14 -4.46
CA LEU A 81 9.33 0.74 -4.47
C LEU A 81 10.53 -0.13 -4.16
N ARG A 82 10.46 -0.92 -3.06
CA ARG A 82 11.54 -1.81 -2.60
C ARG A 82 11.34 -3.26 -2.98
N HIS A 83 10.08 -3.66 -3.13
CA HIS A 83 9.72 -5.02 -3.52
C HIS A 83 8.38 -5.03 -4.22
N TYR A 84 8.31 -5.72 -5.35
CA TYR A 84 7.09 -5.94 -6.09
C TYR A 84 7.06 -7.37 -6.59
N TYR A 85 6.15 -8.15 -6.05
CA TYR A 85 5.89 -9.51 -6.50
C TYR A 85 4.39 -9.78 -6.49
N LEU A 86 3.81 -9.92 -7.67
CA LEU A 86 2.42 -10.31 -7.85
C LEU A 86 2.37 -11.56 -8.72
N ARG A 87 1.69 -12.56 -8.23
CA ARG A 87 1.49 -13.82 -8.99
C ARG A 87 0.59 -13.56 -10.19
N SER A 88 0.93 -14.15 -11.34
CA SER A 88 0.01 -14.20 -12.46
C SER A 88 -1.24 -15.00 -12.10
N ASN A 89 -2.37 -14.72 -12.77
CA ASN A 89 -3.62 -15.46 -12.56
C ASN A 89 -3.46 -16.96 -12.83
N ALA A 90 -2.66 -17.34 -13.83
CA ALA A 90 -2.30 -18.72 -14.10
C ALA A 90 -1.47 -19.35 -12.97
N GLY A 91 -0.49 -18.63 -12.42
CA GLY A 91 0.31 -19.09 -11.29
C GLY A 91 -0.53 -19.32 -10.03
N ARG A 92 -1.55 -18.51 -9.78
CA ARG A 92 -2.49 -18.68 -8.65
C ARG A 92 -3.29 -19.96 -8.77
N PHE A 93 -3.74 -20.30 -9.99
CA PHE A 93 -4.56 -21.49 -10.23
C PHE A 93 -3.77 -22.79 -10.13
N TRP A 94 -2.54 -22.84 -10.70
CA TRP A 94 -1.77 -24.09 -10.80
C TRP A 94 -0.87 -24.39 -9.61
N ALA A 95 -0.34 -23.37 -8.93
CA ALA A 95 0.65 -23.57 -7.85
C ALA A 95 0.03 -23.41 -6.43
N GLY A 96 -1.22 -23.00 -6.32
CA GLY A 96 -1.93 -22.90 -5.05
C GLY A 96 -1.12 -22.20 -3.96
N ILE A 97 -1.11 -22.77 -2.75
CA ILE A 97 -0.42 -22.26 -1.56
C ILE A 97 1.11 -22.26 -1.72
N MET A 98 1.65 -23.07 -2.62
CA MET A 98 3.09 -23.25 -2.83
C MET A 98 3.75 -22.10 -3.63
N ALA A 99 2.96 -21.24 -4.27
CA ALA A 99 3.45 -20.18 -5.18
C ALA A 99 3.93 -18.88 -4.48
N GLY A 100 4.15 -18.91 -3.19
CA GLY A 100 4.55 -17.71 -2.44
C GLY A 100 3.36 -16.76 -2.14
N ARG A 101 3.67 -15.56 -1.66
CA ARG A 101 2.68 -14.53 -1.31
C ARG A 101 2.87 -13.33 -2.23
N ASP A 102 1.77 -12.76 -2.69
CA ASP A 102 1.82 -11.44 -3.32
C ASP A 102 2.31 -10.43 -2.28
N LYS A 103 3.26 -9.58 -2.67
CA LYS A 103 3.89 -8.65 -1.75
C LYS A 103 4.32 -7.36 -2.47
N ILE A 104 3.98 -6.23 -1.84
CA ILE A 104 4.45 -4.91 -2.24
C ILE A 104 5.08 -4.25 -1.02
N ILE A 105 6.28 -3.69 -1.17
CA ILE A 105 6.94 -2.88 -0.14
C ILE A 105 7.36 -1.56 -0.76
N SER A 106 6.99 -0.46 -0.13
CA SER A 106 7.42 0.89 -0.51
C SER A 106 7.91 1.67 0.69
N ASP A 107 9.03 2.38 0.51
CA ASP A 107 9.46 3.43 1.43
C ASP A 107 8.87 4.76 0.96
N VAL A 108 8.35 5.52 1.91
CA VAL A 108 7.79 6.85 1.65
C VAL A 108 8.56 7.88 2.46
N ARG A 109 9.01 8.95 1.79
CA ARG A 109 9.64 10.11 2.41
C ARG A 109 8.82 11.36 2.13
N ILE A 110 8.72 12.22 3.13
CA ILE A 110 8.08 13.51 3.04
C ILE A 110 9.16 14.57 3.17
N LEU A 111 9.30 15.39 2.16
CA LEU A 111 10.30 16.45 2.08
C LEU A 111 9.64 17.82 2.14
N ASP A 112 10.32 18.81 2.75
CA ASP A 112 9.95 20.23 2.65
C ASP A 112 10.51 20.87 1.37
N ALA A 113 10.18 22.14 1.12
CA ALA A 113 10.65 22.89 -0.04
C ALA A 113 12.17 22.97 -0.16
N GLY A 114 12.88 22.84 0.95
CA GLY A 114 14.34 22.80 0.99
C GLY A 114 14.94 21.40 0.80
N GLY A 115 14.12 20.38 0.50
CA GLY A 115 14.55 18.99 0.34
C GLY A 115 14.87 18.26 1.66
N ARG A 116 14.59 18.87 2.82
CA ARG A 116 14.84 18.21 4.11
C ARG A 116 13.73 17.25 4.43
N GLN A 117 14.08 16.05 4.88
CA GLN A 117 13.12 15.04 5.30
C GLN A 117 12.36 15.49 6.55
N ARG A 118 11.03 15.46 6.47
CA ARG A 118 10.10 15.82 7.56
C ARG A 118 9.38 14.62 8.13
N GLY A 119 9.39 13.51 7.40
CA GLY A 119 8.82 12.26 7.84
C GLY A 119 9.23 11.12 6.92
N SER A 120 9.12 9.90 7.43
CA SER A 120 9.29 8.70 6.60
C SER A 120 8.61 7.50 7.23
N PHE A 121 8.09 6.62 6.39
CA PHE A 121 7.49 5.37 6.78
C PHE A 121 7.62 4.34 5.66
N GLN A 122 7.53 3.09 6.03
CA GLN A 122 7.47 1.97 5.09
C GLN A 122 6.08 1.35 5.13
N VAL A 123 5.55 1.03 3.98
CA VAL A 123 4.31 0.25 3.82
C VAL A 123 4.65 -1.10 3.24
N GLU A 124 4.21 -2.16 3.91
CA GLU A 124 4.23 -3.53 3.41
C GLU A 124 2.79 -4.03 3.28
N THR A 125 2.42 -4.51 2.11
CA THR A 125 1.12 -5.11 1.84
C THR A 125 1.31 -6.50 1.28
N THR A 126 0.69 -7.49 1.92
CA THR A 126 0.77 -8.89 1.53
C THR A 126 -0.61 -9.49 1.34
N ASN A 127 -0.72 -10.40 0.40
CA ASN A 127 -1.89 -11.23 0.20
C ASN A 127 -1.51 -12.70 0.35
N SER A 128 -1.95 -13.30 1.44
CA SER A 128 -1.65 -14.71 1.76
C SER A 128 -2.63 -15.70 1.15
N THR A 129 -3.73 -15.22 0.53
CA THR A 129 -4.82 -16.06 0.05
C THR A 129 -4.83 -16.19 -1.46
N ALA A 130 -5.32 -17.33 -1.94
CA ALA A 130 -5.55 -17.58 -3.36
C ALA A 130 -6.64 -16.65 -3.97
N TRP A 131 -7.42 -15.98 -3.15
CA TRP A 131 -8.64 -15.26 -3.54
C TRP A 131 -8.47 -13.74 -3.68
N GLY A 132 -7.36 -13.15 -3.25
CA GLY A 132 -7.12 -11.73 -3.42
C GLY A 132 -6.73 -11.39 -4.87
N THR A 133 -7.18 -10.25 -5.36
CA THR A 133 -6.78 -9.73 -6.68
C THR A 133 -5.53 -8.86 -6.56
N SER A 134 -4.73 -8.81 -7.62
CA SER A 134 -3.57 -7.89 -7.72
C SER A 134 -4.01 -6.43 -7.58
N ASP A 135 -5.13 -6.07 -8.20
CA ASP A 135 -5.68 -4.71 -8.12
C ASP A 135 -6.11 -4.35 -6.70
N GLY A 136 -6.76 -5.27 -5.98
CA GLY A 136 -7.13 -5.07 -4.58
C GLY A 136 -5.92 -4.88 -3.66
N LEU A 137 -4.80 -5.56 -3.94
CA LEU A 137 -3.57 -5.39 -3.19
C LEU A 137 -2.94 -4.01 -3.44
N MET A 138 -2.88 -3.57 -4.70
CA MET A 138 -2.37 -2.25 -5.07
C MET A 138 -3.20 -1.13 -4.44
N GLN A 139 -4.55 -1.26 -4.46
CA GLN A 139 -5.44 -0.29 -3.85
C GLN A 139 -5.21 -0.17 -2.34
N LYS A 140 -5.12 -1.30 -1.62
CA LYS A 140 -4.83 -1.30 -0.18
C LYS A 140 -3.48 -0.68 0.13
N HIS A 141 -2.47 -0.95 -0.68
CA HIS A 141 -1.14 -0.35 -0.53
C HIS A 141 -1.19 1.17 -0.66
N ALA A 142 -1.87 1.67 -1.67
CA ALA A 142 -2.06 3.11 -1.90
C ALA A 142 -2.92 3.76 -0.80
N ASP A 143 -3.99 3.08 -0.35
CA ASP A 143 -4.85 3.56 0.73
C ASP A 143 -4.08 3.73 2.06
N GLU A 144 -3.16 2.81 2.36
CA GLU A 144 -2.30 2.92 3.55
C GLU A 144 -1.32 4.10 3.44
N ILE A 145 -0.72 4.32 2.25
CA ILE A 145 0.13 5.50 2.02
C ILE A 145 -0.67 6.78 2.31
N VAL A 146 -1.88 6.90 1.75
CA VAL A 146 -2.76 8.07 1.97
C VAL A 146 -3.15 8.21 3.44
N ALA A 147 -3.47 7.11 4.12
CA ALA A 147 -3.85 7.13 5.53
C ALA A 147 -2.73 7.66 6.42
N ARG A 148 -1.46 7.37 6.08
CA ARG A 148 -0.29 7.87 6.82
C ARG A 148 0.03 9.33 6.53
N MET A 149 -0.50 9.90 5.45
CA MET A 149 -0.32 11.30 5.08
C MET A 149 -1.33 12.24 5.74
N ARG A 150 -2.45 11.71 6.21
CA ARG A 150 -3.54 12.44 6.91
C ARG A 150 -3.37 12.34 8.41
#